data_d3119ab7dc2d4fd5bb705f05d47cd08c
#
_entry.id   d3119ab7dc2d4fd5bb705f05d47cd08c
#
_cell.length_a   1.000
_cell.length_b   1.000
_cell.length_c   1.000
_cell.angle_alpha   90.00
_cell.angle_beta   90.00
_cell.angle_gamma   90.00
#
_symmetry.space_group_name_H-M   'P 1'
#
loop_
_entity.id
_entity.type
_entity.pdbx_description
1 polymer ?
#
loop_
_entity_poly.entity_id
_entity_poly.type
_entity_poly.pdbx_seq_one_letter_code
_entity_poly.pdbx_strand_id
1 'polypeptide(L)'
;LKQSLKKDAYNEKMSYFETRLGELQRACRAAGIPVIILFEGWRGSQRSVIINHMMQQMDARGFRVYSASKMADEEPDQPFFEPFWRQLPAKGNMAVYYRSWYYLKNEYTFDRDADQVKRINTSYRHINAFEKQLTDDNYVLLKFFVHVSEKQLKANVQKAEKTYGKGWNKVSESDDDFVDYQRYLEIYEKMFIDSDRPN
;
A
#
# COMPACT_ATOMS: atom_id res chain seq x y z
N LEU A 1 -13.00 -10.81 12.17
CA LEU A 1 -12.14 -11.99 11.93
C LEU A 1 -11.61 -12.49 13.29
N LYS A 2 -12.11 -13.65 13.75
CA LYS A 2 -11.70 -14.26 15.05
C LYS A 2 -10.68 -15.41 14.83
N GLN A 3 -9.90 -15.37 13.74
CA GLN A 3 -8.91 -16.40 13.50
C GLN A 3 -7.55 -15.96 14.05
N SER A 4 -6.96 -16.78 14.93
CA SER A 4 -5.60 -16.63 15.41
C SER A 4 -4.82 -17.91 15.17
N LEU A 5 -3.56 -17.78 14.79
CA LEU A 5 -2.65 -18.91 14.69
C LEU A 5 -1.86 -19.06 15.99
N LYS A 6 -1.63 -20.30 16.42
CA LYS A 6 -0.65 -20.58 17.48
C LYS A 6 0.75 -20.24 16.95
N LYS A 7 1.64 -19.82 17.88
CA LYS A 7 2.98 -19.32 17.53
C LYS A 7 3.78 -20.31 16.67
N ASP A 8 3.74 -21.61 17.01
CA ASP A 8 4.52 -22.62 16.28
C ASP A 8 4.01 -22.81 14.87
N ALA A 9 2.66 -22.89 14.68
CA ALA A 9 2.04 -22.97 13.38
C ALA A 9 2.27 -21.67 12.54
N TYR A 10 2.37 -20.53 13.19
CA TYR A 10 2.75 -19.28 12.52
C TYR A 10 4.19 -19.34 12.02
N ASN A 11 5.14 -19.75 12.86
CA ASN A 11 6.56 -19.83 12.51
C ASN A 11 6.79 -20.81 11.36
N GLU A 12 6.16 -21.99 11.40
CA GLU A 12 6.25 -22.99 10.33
C GLU A 12 5.75 -22.42 8.98
N LYS A 13 4.56 -21.79 8.98
CA LYS A 13 4.01 -21.16 7.78
C LYS A 13 4.89 -20.03 7.28
N MET A 14 5.43 -19.20 8.16
CA MET A 14 6.32 -18.10 7.78
C MET A 14 7.57 -18.62 7.08
N SER A 15 8.25 -19.64 7.64
CA SER A 15 9.43 -20.23 7.01
C SER A 15 9.14 -20.78 5.60
N TYR A 16 7.98 -21.42 5.42
CA TYR A 16 7.53 -21.87 4.11
C TYR A 16 7.32 -20.71 3.15
N PHE A 17 6.58 -19.67 3.55
CA PHE A 17 6.28 -18.53 2.69
C PHE A 17 7.51 -17.70 2.36
N GLU A 18 8.44 -17.55 3.27
CA GLU A 18 9.73 -16.88 3.05
C GLU A 18 10.51 -17.54 1.92
N THR A 19 10.67 -18.85 1.98
CA THR A 19 11.34 -19.61 0.91
C THR A 19 10.60 -19.47 -0.40
N ARG A 20 9.28 -19.64 -0.36
CA ARG A 20 8.42 -19.61 -1.55
C ARG A 20 8.40 -18.25 -2.24
N LEU A 21 8.47 -17.16 -1.47
CA LEU A 21 8.51 -15.80 -2.02
C LEU A 21 9.76 -15.56 -2.88
N GLY A 22 10.92 -15.98 -2.40
CA GLY A 22 12.16 -15.90 -3.18
C GLY A 22 12.15 -16.77 -4.45
N GLU A 23 11.53 -17.95 -4.39
CA GLU A 23 11.34 -18.80 -5.56
C GLU A 23 10.42 -18.15 -6.60
N LEU A 24 9.29 -17.58 -6.15
CA LEU A 24 8.32 -16.91 -7.02
C LEU A 24 8.93 -15.67 -7.68
N GLN A 25 9.71 -14.89 -6.95
CA GLN A 25 10.43 -13.75 -7.55
C GLN A 25 11.34 -14.21 -8.69
N ARG A 26 12.13 -15.27 -8.49
CA ARG A 26 12.99 -15.82 -9.53
C ARG A 26 12.21 -16.36 -10.72
N ALA A 27 11.07 -17.01 -10.47
CA ALA A 27 10.20 -17.53 -11.52
C ALA A 27 9.58 -16.40 -12.35
N CYS A 28 9.07 -15.34 -11.71
CA CYS A 28 8.55 -14.15 -12.41
C CYS A 28 9.65 -13.48 -13.26
N ARG A 29 10.88 -13.40 -12.72
CA ARG A 29 12.00 -12.85 -13.47
C ARG A 29 12.35 -13.68 -14.70
N ALA A 30 12.40 -15.00 -14.56
CA ALA A 30 12.69 -15.91 -15.67
C ALA A 30 11.60 -15.89 -16.74
N ALA A 31 10.35 -15.76 -16.32
CA ALA A 31 9.19 -15.68 -17.23
C ALA A 31 8.95 -14.26 -17.80
N GLY A 32 9.71 -13.26 -17.38
CA GLY A 32 9.51 -11.87 -17.81
C GLY A 32 8.19 -11.26 -17.31
N ILE A 33 7.63 -11.75 -16.21
CA ILE A 33 6.35 -11.27 -15.65
C ILE A 33 6.62 -10.10 -14.71
N PRO A 34 6.12 -8.88 -15.01
CA PRO A 34 6.20 -7.75 -14.11
C PRO A 34 5.14 -7.87 -13.01
N VAL A 35 5.53 -7.55 -11.76
CA VAL A 35 4.63 -7.66 -10.60
C VAL A 35 4.53 -6.33 -9.87
N ILE A 36 3.31 -5.93 -9.53
CA ILE A 36 3.02 -4.75 -8.71
C ILE A 36 2.34 -5.22 -7.43
N ILE A 37 2.89 -4.84 -6.29
CA ILE A 37 2.35 -5.19 -4.98
C ILE A 37 1.98 -3.90 -4.24
N LEU A 38 0.70 -3.76 -3.90
CA LEU A 38 0.17 -2.61 -3.19
C LEU A 38 -0.11 -2.98 -1.73
N PHE A 39 0.37 -2.16 -0.81
CA PHE A 39 0.05 -2.27 0.60
C PHE A 39 -0.70 -1.03 1.07
N GLU A 40 -1.99 -1.20 1.29
CA GLU A 40 -2.90 -0.17 1.81
C GLU A 40 -3.35 -0.50 3.24
N GLY A 41 -4.03 0.42 3.88
CA GLY A 41 -4.60 0.26 5.22
C GLY A 41 -4.17 1.35 6.18
N TRP A 42 -4.52 1.15 7.42
CA TRP A 42 -4.38 2.15 8.48
C TRP A 42 -2.94 2.58 8.71
N ARG A 43 -2.72 3.85 8.99
CA ARG A 43 -1.48 4.32 9.60
C ARG A 43 -1.33 3.62 10.95
N GLY A 44 -0.13 3.15 11.28
CA GLY A 44 0.07 2.34 12.51
C GLY A 44 -0.38 0.88 12.41
N SER A 45 -0.86 0.40 11.25
CA SER A 45 -1.18 -1.01 11.01
C SER A 45 0.04 -1.93 10.91
N GLN A 46 1.25 -1.38 11.04
CA GLN A 46 2.52 -2.10 10.90
C GLN A 46 2.81 -2.60 9.46
N ARG A 47 2.23 -1.97 8.43
CA ARG A 47 2.53 -2.29 7.02
C ARG A 47 4.02 -2.32 6.71
N SER A 48 4.76 -1.34 7.23
CA SER A 48 6.22 -1.27 7.06
C SER A 48 6.94 -2.51 7.59
N VAL A 49 6.46 -3.09 8.70
CA VAL A 49 7.03 -4.32 9.26
C VAL A 49 6.81 -5.49 8.31
N ILE A 50 5.60 -5.61 7.75
CA ILE A 50 5.26 -6.66 6.77
C ILE A 50 6.13 -6.51 5.51
N ILE A 51 6.23 -5.29 4.97
CA ILE A 51 7.03 -5.02 3.77
C ILE A 51 8.51 -5.30 4.03
N ASN A 52 9.06 -4.83 5.15
CA ASN A 52 10.47 -5.08 5.50
C ASN A 52 10.74 -6.58 5.61
N HIS A 53 9.85 -7.33 6.23
CA HIS A 53 9.99 -8.78 6.35
C HIS A 53 9.94 -9.48 4.98
N MET A 54 9.01 -9.08 4.13
CA MET A 54 8.92 -9.56 2.75
C MET A 54 10.20 -9.26 1.96
N MET A 55 10.73 -8.03 2.05
CA MET A 55 11.93 -7.61 1.32
C MET A 55 13.18 -8.40 1.69
N GLN A 56 13.30 -8.81 2.96
CA GLN A 56 14.44 -9.61 3.42
C GLN A 56 14.55 -10.98 2.71
N GLN A 57 13.46 -11.47 2.15
CA GLN A 57 13.37 -12.76 1.47
C GLN A 57 13.55 -12.66 -0.05
N MET A 58 13.73 -11.44 -0.58
CA MET A 58 13.76 -11.16 -2.00
C MET A 58 15.15 -10.68 -2.45
N ASP A 59 15.52 -10.97 -3.70
CA ASP A 59 16.69 -10.37 -4.32
C ASP A 59 16.45 -8.86 -4.58
N ALA A 60 17.21 -8.01 -3.89
CA ALA A 60 17.09 -6.56 -3.96
C ALA A 60 17.25 -5.97 -5.38
N ARG A 61 17.91 -6.69 -6.29
CA ARG A 61 18.07 -6.28 -7.69
C ARG A 61 16.77 -6.44 -8.52
N GLY A 62 15.81 -7.21 -7.99
CA GLY A 62 14.57 -7.56 -8.71
C GLY A 62 13.36 -6.75 -8.29
N PHE A 63 13.48 -5.82 -7.34
CA PHE A 63 12.35 -4.99 -6.93
C PHE A 63 12.74 -3.56 -6.56
N ARG A 64 11.74 -2.67 -6.54
CA ARG A 64 11.84 -1.32 -5.99
C ARG A 64 10.66 -1.05 -5.07
N VAL A 65 10.89 -0.24 -4.03
CA VAL A 65 9.85 0.19 -3.10
C VAL A 65 9.56 1.67 -3.30
N TYR A 66 8.29 2.00 -3.39
CA TYR A 66 7.79 3.35 -3.58
C TYR A 66 6.81 3.74 -2.48
N SER A 67 6.66 5.03 -2.24
CA SER A 67 5.63 5.60 -1.39
C SER A 67 5.04 6.83 -2.07
N ALA A 68 3.75 6.80 -2.33
CA ALA A 68 3.05 7.89 -2.99
C ALA A 68 2.94 9.17 -2.14
N SER A 69 3.20 9.10 -0.83
CA SER A 69 3.05 10.26 0.08
C SER A 69 3.95 11.46 -0.25
N LYS A 70 5.00 11.27 -1.03
CA LYS A 70 5.90 12.35 -1.46
C LYS A 70 5.61 12.90 -2.86
N MET A 71 4.79 12.20 -3.64
CA MET A 71 4.56 12.54 -5.05
C MET A 71 3.64 13.75 -5.22
N ALA A 72 2.71 13.94 -4.31
CA ALA A 72 1.74 15.03 -4.39
C ALA A 72 2.36 16.42 -4.18
N ASP A 73 3.49 16.47 -3.47
CA ASP A 73 4.15 17.71 -3.10
C ASP A 73 5.18 18.15 -4.14
N GLU A 74 5.72 17.22 -4.92
CA GLU A 74 6.87 17.46 -5.79
C GLU A 74 6.48 17.98 -7.19
N GLU A 75 5.31 17.59 -7.73
CA GLU A 75 4.90 17.94 -9.10
C GLU A 75 3.37 18.19 -9.20
N PRO A 76 2.87 19.34 -8.70
CA PRO A 76 1.42 19.58 -8.55
C PRO A 76 0.64 19.72 -9.86
N ASP A 77 1.31 19.94 -10.99
CA ASP A 77 0.69 20.19 -12.29
C ASP A 77 0.63 18.97 -13.21
N GLN A 78 1.07 17.80 -12.73
CA GLN A 78 1.07 16.59 -13.52
C GLN A 78 -0.23 15.78 -13.41
N PRO A 79 -0.59 15.00 -14.45
CA PRO A 79 -1.71 14.08 -14.38
C PRO A 79 -1.52 13.08 -13.24
N PHE A 80 -2.60 12.76 -12.52
CA PHE A 80 -2.59 11.90 -11.33
C PHE A 80 -1.80 10.59 -11.48
N PHE A 81 -1.89 9.93 -12.63
CA PHE A 81 -1.21 8.65 -12.84
C PHE A 81 0.20 8.76 -13.40
N GLU A 82 0.63 9.95 -13.78
CA GLU A 82 1.92 10.15 -14.42
C GLU A 82 3.10 9.60 -13.58
N PRO A 83 3.23 9.91 -12.29
CA PRO A 83 4.31 9.37 -11.46
C PRO A 83 4.28 7.84 -11.37
N PHE A 84 3.10 7.25 -11.39
CA PHE A 84 2.94 5.80 -11.33
C PHE A 84 3.35 5.12 -12.64
N TRP A 85 3.07 5.75 -13.79
CA TRP A 85 3.56 5.27 -15.07
C TRP A 85 5.09 5.22 -15.12
N ARG A 86 5.77 6.22 -14.59
CA ARG A 86 7.24 6.25 -14.52
C ARG A 86 7.82 5.18 -13.60
N GLN A 87 7.06 4.70 -12.64
CA GLN A 87 7.50 3.75 -11.61
C GLN A 87 7.10 2.30 -11.92
N LEU A 88 6.53 2.05 -13.09
CA LEU A 88 6.20 0.69 -13.48
C LEU A 88 7.46 -0.18 -13.56
N PRO A 89 7.40 -1.42 -13.05
CA PRO A 89 8.53 -2.33 -13.14
C PRO A 89 8.70 -2.82 -14.58
N ALA A 90 9.93 -2.92 -15.02
CA ALA A 90 10.26 -3.61 -16.27
C ALA A 90 9.89 -5.10 -16.17
N LYS A 91 9.74 -5.78 -17.30
CA LYS A 91 9.43 -7.22 -17.37
C LYS A 91 10.38 -8.03 -16.48
N GLY A 92 9.81 -8.91 -15.65
CA GLY A 92 10.54 -9.72 -14.69
C GLY A 92 10.96 -9.02 -13.39
N ASN A 93 10.64 -7.75 -13.22
CA ASN A 93 10.90 -7.00 -11.99
C ASN A 93 9.60 -6.73 -11.21
N MET A 94 9.75 -6.24 -9.97
CA MET A 94 8.64 -5.97 -9.08
C MET A 94 8.66 -4.53 -8.59
N ALA A 95 7.47 -3.92 -8.43
CA ALA A 95 7.27 -2.66 -7.73
C ALA A 95 6.41 -2.92 -6.47
N VAL A 96 6.89 -2.46 -5.33
CA VAL A 96 6.18 -2.58 -4.04
C VAL A 96 5.79 -1.19 -3.60
N TYR A 97 4.51 -0.93 -3.44
CA TYR A 97 4.00 0.35 -2.96
C TYR A 97 3.59 0.26 -1.49
N TYR A 98 4.30 0.98 -0.64
CA TYR A 98 3.92 1.17 0.77
C TYR A 98 2.62 1.98 0.90
N ARG A 99 2.43 2.92 -0.02
CA ARG A 99 1.24 3.73 -0.27
C ARG A 99 1.14 3.91 -1.77
N SER A 100 -0.04 3.66 -2.35
CA SER A 100 -0.25 3.69 -3.79
C SER A 100 -1.16 4.84 -4.23
N TRP A 101 -1.67 4.73 -5.44
CA TRP A 101 -2.72 5.62 -5.97
C TRP A 101 -4.02 5.59 -5.15
N TYR A 102 -4.32 4.48 -4.45
CA TYR A 102 -5.44 4.41 -3.53
C TYR A 102 -5.24 5.32 -2.33
N TYR A 103 -4.04 5.30 -1.74
CA TYR A 103 -3.69 6.19 -0.65
C TYR A 103 -3.88 7.65 -1.05
N LEU A 104 -3.30 8.09 -2.15
CA LEU A 104 -3.44 9.47 -2.62
C LEU A 104 -4.91 9.84 -2.85
N LYS A 105 -5.67 8.97 -3.55
CA LYS A 105 -7.09 9.20 -3.78
C LYS A 105 -7.88 9.35 -2.47
N ASN A 106 -7.58 8.54 -1.47
CA ASN A 106 -8.27 8.55 -0.18
C ASN A 106 -7.89 9.78 0.65
N GLU A 107 -6.61 10.14 0.71
CA GLU A 107 -6.14 11.36 1.39
C GLU A 107 -6.83 12.61 0.85
N TYR A 108 -6.91 12.76 -0.47
CA TYR A 108 -7.64 13.88 -1.06
C TYR A 108 -9.15 13.85 -0.81
N THR A 109 -9.73 12.69 -0.56
CA THR A 109 -11.13 12.57 -0.15
C THR A 109 -11.30 12.98 1.31
N PHE A 110 -10.28 12.76 2.12
CA PHE A 110 -10.25 13.10 3.54
C PHE A 110 -9.95 14.57 3.78
N ASP A 111 -8.96 15.10 3.10
CA ASP A 111 -8.57 16.51 3.17
C ASP A 111 -9.63 17.36 2.45
N ARG A 112 -10.29 18.26 3.21
CA ARG A 112 -11.37 19.10 2.71
C ARG A 112 -10.85 20.41 2.08
N ASP A 113 -9.57 20.57 1.87
CA ASP A 113 -9.06 21.71 1.15
C ASP A 113 -9.56 21.65 -0.30
N ALA A 114 -10.59 22.47 -0.58
CA ALA A 114 -11.30 22.48 -1.86
C ALA A 114 -10.39 22.76 -3.06
N ASP A 115 -9.24 23.36 -2.85
CA ASP A 115 -8.30 23.68 -3.92
C ASP A 115 -7.38 22.49 -4.22
N GLN A 116 -7.03 21.68 -3.23
CA GLN A 116 -6.32 20.43 -3.45
C GLN A 116 -7.25 19.35 -4.04
N VAL A 117 -8.50 19.27 -3.60
CA VAL A 117 -9.50 18.34 -4.17
C VAL A 117 -9.76 18.63 -5.64
N LYS A 118 -9.77 19.90 -6.06
CA LYS A 118 -9.94 20.28 -7.48
C LYS A 118 -8.75 19.87 -8.37
N ARG A 119 -7.55 19.79 -7.83
CA ARG A 119 -6.35 19.39 -8.58
C ARG A 119 -6.36 17.90 -8.94
N ILE A 120 -7.07 17.07 -8.16
CA ILE A 120 -7.08 15.62 -8.35
C ILE A 120 -8.47 15.15 -8.76
N ASN A 121 -8.75 15.34 -10.02
CA ASN A 121 -9.95 14.84 -10.68
C ASN A 121 -9.83 13.33 -10.97
N THR A 122 -9.50 12.53 -9.93
CA THR A 122 -9.41 11.08 -10.04
C THR A 122 -10.52 10.39 -9.26
N SER A 123 -11.13 9.42 -9.89
CA SER A 123 -12.15 8.54 -9.32
C SER A 123 -11.66 7.09 -9.30
N TYR A 124 -12.32 6.23 -8.52
CA TYR A 124 -12.05 4.78 -8.58
C TYR A 124 -12.27 4.18 -9.98
N ARG A 125 -13.15 4.79 -10.79
CA ARG A 125 -13.31 4.41 -12.20
C ARG A 125 -12.02 4.60 -13.00
N HIS A 126 -11.28 5.69 -12.76
CA HIS A 126 -10.01 5.95 -13.43
C HIS A 126 -8.92 4.98 -12.90
N ILE A 127 -8.92 4.70 -11.60
CA ILE A 127 -8.04 3.69 -11.01
C ILE A 127 -8.30 2.33 -11.64
N ASN A 128 -9.55 1.91 -11.73
CA ASN A 128 -9.93 0.65 -12.36
C ASN A 128 -9.51 0.57 -13.84
N ALA A 129 -9.60 1.69 -14.57
CA ALA A 129 -9.14 1.76 -15.96
C ALA A 129 -7.61 1.64 -16.07
N PHE A 130 -6.88 2.30 -15.15
CA PHE A 130 -5.42 2.20 -15.06
C PHE A 130 -4.98 0.78 -14.74
N GLU A 131 -5.56 0.14 -13.72
CA GLU A 131 -5.26 -1.23 -13.33
C GLU A 131 -5.60 -2.22 -14.45
N LYS A 132 -6.72 -2.00 -15.16
CA LYS A 132 -7.06 -2.82 -16.31
C LYS A 132 -6.02 -2.73 -17.43
N GLN A 133 -5.52 -1.54 -17.74
CA GLN A 133 -4.44 -1.39 -18.74
C GLN A 133 -3.19 -2.18 -18.33
N LEU A 134 -2.84 -2.17 -17.04
CA LEU A 134 -1.70 -2.93 -16.54
C LEU A 134 -1.93 -4.44 -16.67
N THR A 135 -3.09 -4.94 -16.26
CA THR A 135 -3.41 -6.37 -16.36
C THR A 135 -3.55 -6.84 -17.81
N ASP A 136 -4.08 -5.99 -18.72
CA ASP A 136 -4.13 -6.28 -20.17
C ASP A 136 -2.71 -6.36 -20.78
N ASP A 137 -1.71 -5.68 -20.19
CA ASP A 137 -0.30 -5.78 -20.58
C ASP A 137 0.49 -6.83 -19.76
N ASN A 138 -0.21 -7.80 -19.19
CA ASN A 138 0.32 -8.93 -18.43
C ASN A 138 1.06 -8.56 -17.12
N TYR A 139 0.76 -7.43 -16.51
CA TYR A 139 1.19 -7.16 -15.15
C TYR A 139 0.39 -8.00 -14.15
N VAL A 140 1.06 -8.62 -13.20
CA VAL A 140 0.41 -9.21 -12.02
C VAL A 140 0.26 -8.12 -10.97
N LEU A 141 -0.98 -7.83 -10.60
CA LEU A 141 -1.32 -6.81 -9.60
C LEU A 141 -1.85 -7.49 -8.33
N LEU A 142 -1.11 -7.34 -7.22
CA LEU A 142 -1.49 -7.86 -5.90
C LEU A 142 -1.83 -6.70 -4.97
N LYS A 143 -3.02 -6.73 -4.38
CA LYS A 143 -3.51 -5.68 -3.47
C LYS A 143 -3.70 -6.25 -2.06
N PHE A 144 -2.95 -5.74 -1.09
CA PHE A 144 -3.05 -6.09 0.32
C PHE A 144 -3.57 -4.92 1.12
N PHE A 145 -4.64 -5.15 1.88
CA PHE A 145 -5.15 -4.18 2.83
C PHE A 145 -4.90 -4.67 4.27
N VAL A 146 -4.11 -3.92 5.02
CA VAL A 146 -3.77 -4.26 6.40
C VAL A 146 -4.75 -3.59 7.34
N HIS A 147 -5.77 -4.36 7.75
CA HIS A 147 -6.79 -3.90 8.68
C HIS A 147 -6.38 -4.18 10.13
N VAL A 148 -6.60 -3.19 10.98
CA VAL A 148 -6.50 -3.32 12.44
C VAL A 148 -7.67 -2.60 13.10
N SER A 149 -8.13 -3.12 14.25
CA SER A 149 -9.18 -2.43 15.02
C SER A 149 -8.66 -1.10 15.59
N GLU A 150 -9.55 -0.16 15.85
CA GLU A 150 -9.21 1.13 16.47
C GLU A 150 -8.41 0.95 17.78
N LYS A 151 -8.84 0.00 18.63
CA LYS A 151 -8.14 -0.34 19.88
C LYS A 151 -6.69 -0.79 19.60
N GLN A 152 -6.50 -1.66 18.62
CA GLN A 152 -5.17 -2.16 18.27
C GLN A 152 -4.31 -1.05 17.63
N LEU A 153 -4.92 -0.19 16.83
CA LEU A 153 -4.28 0.96 16.23
C LEU A 153 -3.70 1.88 17.29
N LYS A 154 -4.51 2.30 18.26
CA LYS A 154 -4.11 3.13 19.41
C LYS A 154 -2.96 2.47 20.20
N ALA A 155 -3.05 1.16 20.45
CA ALA A 155 -2.00 0.42 21.15
C ALA A 155 -0.68 0.37 20.35
N ASN A 156 -0.74 0.18 19.05
CA ASN A 156 0.45 0.16 18.17
C ASN A 156 1.17 1.50 18.18
N VAL A 157 0.43 2.61 18.10
CA VAL A 157 1.02 3.95 18.13
C VAL A 157 1.64 4.26 19.48
N GLN A 158 0.93 3.99 20.59
CA GLN A 158 1.50 4.19 21.92
C GLN A 158 2.79 3.39 22.14
N LYS A 159 2.84 2.17 21.61
CA LYS A 159 4.05 1.34 21.67
C LYS A 159 5.19 1.97 20.85
N ALA A 160 4.88 2.45 19.66
CA ALA A 160 5.87 3.09 18.79
C ALA A 160 6.39 4.40 19.39
N GLU A 161 5.54 5.24 19.96
CA GLU A 161 5.93 6.46 20.66
C GLU A 161 6.83 6.22 21.87
N LYS A 162 6.59 5.12 22.61
CA LYS A 162 7.49 4.70 23.70
C LYS A 162 8.87 4.28 23.20
N THR A 163 8.93 3.72 22.00
CA THR A 163 10.19 3.18 21.45
C THR A 163 11.01 4.27 20.75
N TYR A 164 10.37 5.16 20.01
CA TYR A 164 11.01 6.11 19.10
C TYR A 164 10.84 7.57 19.50
N GLY A 165 10.06 7.85 20.55
CA GLY A 165 9.71 9.22 20.98
C GLY A 165 8.38 9.71 20.42
N LYS A 166 7.76 10.68 21.11
CA LYS A 166 6.50 11.29 20.63
C LYS A 166 6.71 11.99 19.30
N GLY A 167 5.78 11.78 18.37
CA GLY A 167 5.77 12.44 17.06
C GLY A 167 6.77 11.86 16.06
N TRP A 168 7.45 10.76 16.35
CA TRP A 168 8.44 10.13 15.46
C TRP A 168 7.93 9.85 14.04
N ASN A 169 6.65 9.66 13.90
CA ASN A 169 5.98 9.38 12.62
C ASN A 169 5.13 10.55 12.10
N LYS A 170 5.19 11.72 12.72
CA LYS A 170 4.53 12.92 12.21
C LYS A 170 5.29 13.44 10.99
N VAL A 171 4.67 13.32 9.82
CA VAL A 171 5.17 13.89 8.57
C VAL A 171 4.62 15.31 8.36
N SER A 172 3.43 15.60 8.94
CA SER A 172 2.82 16.93 8.97
C SER A 172 1.96 17.11 10.23
N GLU A 173 1.59 18.34 10.56
CA GLU A 173 0.68 18.65 11.69
C GLU A 173 -0.74 18.10 11.46
N SER A 174 -1.14 17.88 10.21
CA SER A 174 -2.42 17.29 9.83
C SER A 174 -2.47 15.76 9.98
N ASP A 175 -1.37 15.16 10.43
CA ASP A 175 -1.21 13.70 10.54
C ASP A 175 -1.94 13.09 11.76
N ASP A 176 -3.07 13.62 12.14
CA ASP A 176 -3.90 13.11 13.24
C ASP A 176 -4.92 12.05 12.73
N ASP A 177 -4.38 10.98 12.09
CA ASP A 177 -5.15 9.81 11.61
C ASP A 177 -5.99 9.11 12.70
N PHE A 178 -5.82 9.53 13.97
CA PHE A 178 -6.57 9.00 15.09
C PHE A 178 -7.90 9.71 15.33
N VAL A 179 -8.06 10.90 14.77
CA VAL A 179 -9.20 11.76 15.09
C VAL A 179 -10.48 11.26 14.45
N ASP A 180 -10.40 10.43 13.41
CA ASP A 180 -11.62 9.99 12.71
C ASP A 180 -11.51 8.57 12.10
N TYR A 181 -11.26 7.57 12.96
CA TYR A 181 -11.24 6.16 12.54
C TYR A 181 -12.49 5.77 11.74
N GLN A 182 -13.66 6.23 12.17
CA GLN A 182 -14.93 5.89 11.54
C GLN A 182 -15.01 6.45 10.10
N ARG A 183 -14.56 7.69 9.91
CA ARG A 183 -14.56 8.32 8.60
C ARG A 183 -13.59 7.63 7.62
N TYR A 184 -12.41 7.24 8.10
CA TYR A 184 -11.49 6.44 7.28
C TYR A 184 -12.08 5.08 6.94
N LEU A 185 -12.80 4.46 7.87
CA LEU A 185 -13.48 3.18 7.61
C LEU A 185 -14.49 3.32 6.46
N GLU A 186 -15.32 4.36 6.46
CA GLU A 186 -16.27 4.65 5.38
C GLU A 186 -15.56 4.85 4.03
N ILE A 187 -14.44 5.57 4.01
CA ILE A 187 -13.62 5.77 2.80
C ILE A 187 -13.08 4.44 2.29
N TYR A 188 -12.56 3.59 3.18
CA TYR A 188 -12.04 2.29 2.80
C TYR A 188 -13.14 1.32 2.34
N GLU A 189 -14.31 1.32 2.98
CA GLU A 189 -15.46 0.53 2.54
C GLU A 189 -15.88 0.95 1.12
N LYS A 190 -15.96 2.25 0.87
CA LYS A 190 -16.23 2.78 -0.47
C LYS A 190 -15.14 2.38 -1.47
N MET A 191 -13.88 2.46 -1.08
CA MET A 191 -12.76 2.01 -1.92
C MET A 191 -12.94 0.55 -2.32
N PHE A 192 -13.27 -0.35 -1.40
CA PHE A 192 -13.48 -1.76 -1.71
C PHE A 192 -14.65 -1.97 -2.68
N ILE A 193 -15.80 -1.34 -2.41
CA ILE A 193 -16.99 -1.47 -3.27
C ILE A 193 -16.69 -0.99 -4.70
N ASP A 194 -16.02 0.15 -4.84
CA ASP A 194 -15.79 0.79 -6.13
C ASP A 194 -14.59 0.20 -6.90
N SER A 195 -13.68 -0.51 -6.22
CA SER A 195 -12.47 -1.09 -6.82
C SER A 195 -12.43 -2.63 -6.88
N ASP A 196 -13.45 -3.30 -6.34
CA ASP A 196 -13.59 -4.75 -6.44
C ASP A 196 -14.05 -5.12 -7.86
N ARG A 197 -13.13 -5.63 -8.65
CA ARG A 197 -13.39 -6.10 -10.01
C ARG A 197 -12.80 -7.47 -10.20
N PRO A 198 -13.53 -8.40 -10.87
CA PRO A 198 -12.92 -9.64 -11.33
C PRO A 198 -11.84 -9.29 -12.37
N ASN A 199 -10.67 -9.84 -12.16
CA ASN A 199 -9.54 -9.74 -13.10
C ASN A 199 -9.75 -10.73 -14.25
#